data_52e0bfe132a818a831059aa848431705
#
_entry.id   52e0bfe132a818a831059aa848431705
#
_cell.length_a   1.000
_cell.length_b   1.000
_cell.length_c   1.000
_cell.angle_alpha   90.00
_cell.angle_beta   90.00
_cell.angle_gamma   90.00
#
_symmetry.space_group_name_H-M   'P 1'
#
loop_
_entity.id
_entity.type
_entity.pdbx_description
1 polymer ?
#
loop_
_entity_poly.entity_id
_entity_poly.type
_entity_poly.pdbx_seq_one_letter_code
_entity_poly.pdbx_strand_id
1 'polypeptide(L)'
;MGDHFEIEIAIEEPGHAAQLIDLGVHRIELCSNLSEGGLTPSAAQIEMAVDVSDLPVYVMLRPRAGDFTYNRLEKHMMLEELKIFSDYGASGIVFGALDGGRNIDADFVELVAQFSHDYGLAMTFHRAFDTCAQPKTAMELLVEFGVERILTSGFAPTVADGLPAIKDLCDQAAGRIHIQAGSGVSAAVVDDLWAAGIRSYHCTARTKIAAREGSVEERLGFGDYWSLDTKKIDNLNSALWCKLI
;
A
#
# COMPACT_ATOMS: atom_id res chain seq x y z
N MET A 1 -7.70 -0.03 -22.37
CA MET A 1 -6.66 -0.20 -21.32
C MET A 1 -5.80 -1.35 -21.76
N GLY A 2 -4.46 -1.14 -21.86
CA GLY A 2 -3.57 -2.17 -22.38
C GLY A 2 -3.44 -3.37 -21.45
N ASP A 3 -2.96 -4.47 -22.00
CA ASP A 3 -2.66 -5.73 -21.31
C ASP A 3 -1.41 -5.58 -20.44
N HIS A 4 -1.44 -4.65 -19.48
CA HIS A 4 -0.36 -4.38 -18.52
C HIS A 4 -0.86 -4.51 -17.11
N PHE A 5 -0.04 -5.06 -16.21
CA PHE A 5 -0.33 -5.14 -14.78
C PHE A 5 0.84 -4.62 -13.96
N GLU A 6 0.57 -4.27 -12.72
CA GLU A 6 1.58 -3.87 -11.73
C GLU A 6 1.47 -4.73 -10.47
N ILE A 7 2.62 -5.09 -9.92
CA ILE A 7 2.76 -5.74 -8.60
C ILE A 7 3.50 -4.79 -7.68
N GLU A 8 2.90 -4.49 -6.55
CA GLU A 8 3.50 -3.79 -5.43
C GLU A 8 3.69 -4.74 -4.26
N ILE A 9 4.87 -4.74 -3.67
CA ILE A 9 5.18 -5.54 -2.48
C ILE A 9 5.44 -4.62 -1.29
N ALA A 10 4.66 -4.82 -0.22
CA ALA A 10 4.90 -4.12 1.04
C ALA A 10 5.98 -4.83 1.85
N ILE A 11 6.99 -4.09 2.30
CA ILE A 11 8.13 -4.56 3.08
C ILE A 11 8.33 -3.72 4.33
N GLU A 12 8.98 -4.32 5.35
CA GLU A 12 9.42 -3.63 6.58
C GLU A 12 10.94 -3.51 6.65
N GLU A 13 11.64 -4.44 6.03
CA GLU A 13 13.09 -4.51 6.03
C GLU A 13 13.64 -3.97 4.71
N PRO A 14 14.44 -2.89 4.73
CA PRO A 14 14.99 -2.28 3.51
C PRO A 14 15.79 -3.25 2.64
N GLY A 15 16.49 -4.20 3.26
CA GLY A 15 17.26 -5.23 2.54
C GLY A 15 16.41 -6.14 1.64
N HIS A 16 15.10 -6.25 1.89
CA HIS A 16 14.20 -6.97 0.99
C HIS A 16 14.02 -6.24 -0.34
N ALA A 17 14.21 -4.91 -0.40
CA ALA A 17 14.08 -4.13 -1.63
C ALA A 17 15.00 -4.65 -2.75
N ALA A 18 16.26 -4.97 -2.41
CA ALA A 18 17.19 -5.55 -3.37
C ALA A 18 16.76 -6.93 -3.90
N GLN A 19 16.05 -7.72 -3.10
CA GLN A 19 15.57 -9.04 -3.50
C GLN A 19 14.40 -8.99 -4.49
N LEU A 20 13.70 -7.86 -4.59
CA LEU A 20 12.53 -7.71 -5.44
C LEU A 20 12.87 -7.37 -6.90
N ILE A 21 14.08 -6.91 -7.19
CA ILE A 21 14.50 -6.38 -8.51
C ILE A 21 14.25 -7.43 -9.62
N ASP A 22 14.64 -8.67 -9.39
CA ASP A 22 14.58 -9.74 -10.40
C ASP A 22 13.29 -10.57 -10.36
N LEU A 23 12.32 -10.19 -9.51
CA LEU A 23 11.09 -10.96 -9.30
C LEU A 23 9.87 -10.43 -10.07
N GLY A 24 10.08 -9.50 -11.01
CA GLY A 24 8.98 -8.92 -11.79
C GLY A 24 8.03 -8.06 -10.94
N VAL A 25 8.53 -7.50 -9.85
CA VAL A 25 7.84 -6.48 -9.03
C VAL A 25 8.04 -5.12 -9.69
N HIS A 26 7.03 -4.26 -9.61
CA HIS A 26 7.04 -2.97 -10.29
C HIS A 26 7.26 -1.80 -9.33
N ARG A 27 6.92 -1.96 -8.04
CA ARG A 27 7.08 -0.94 -7.01
C ARG A 27 7.08 -1.54 -5.61
N ILE A 28 7.58 -0.80 -4.66
CA ILE A 28 7.70 -1.17 -3.26
C ILE A 28 6.85 -0.23 -2.43
N GLU A 29 6.08 -0.77 -1.48
CA GLU A 29 5.55 -0.01 -0.35
C GLU A 29 6.46 -0.25 0.86
N LEU A 30 7.12 0.78 1.34
CA LEU A 30 7.96 0.69 2.54
C LEU A 30 7.18 1.12 3.77
N CYS A 31 7.09 0.20 4.73
CA CYS A 31 6.41 0.42 6.00
C CYS A 31 7.32 0.09 7.19
N SER A 32 6.92 0.52 8.36
CA SER A 32 7.20 -0.18 9.61
C SER A 32 5.91 -0.84 10.10
N ASN A 33 6.01 -1.84 10.97
CA ASN A 33 4.89 -2.47 11.68
C ASN A 33 3.69 -2.88 10.80
N LEU A 34 3.95 -3.71 9.79
CA LEU A 34 2.90 -4.26 8.90
C LEU A 34 1.86 -5.11 9.65
N SER A 35 2.15 -5.57 10.87
CA SER A 35 1.17 -6.24 11.72
C SER A 35 0.01 -5.33 12.14
N GLU A 36 0.24 -4.02 12.20
CA GLU A 36 -0.75 -2.98 12.45
C GLU A 36 -1.29 -2.33 11.17
N GLY A 37 -0.98 -2.92 10.01
CA GLY A 37 -1.40 -2.42 8.70
C GLY A 37 -0.44 -1.39 8.09
N GLY A 38 0.80 -1.30 8.58
CA GLY A 38 1.83 -0.37 8.12
C GLY A 38 1.81 0.97 8.84
N LEU A 39 2.96 1.41 9.31
CA LEU A 39 3.22 2.73 9.90
C LEU A 39 4.38 3.39 9.16
N THR A 40 4.58 4.69 9.37
CA THR A 40 5.71 5.44 8.83
C THR A 40 7.04 4.79 9.23
N PRO A 41 7.93 4.45 8.28
CA PRO A 41 9.26 3.95 8.56
C PRO A 41 10.20 5.10 8.98
N SER A 42 11.33 4.77 9.57
CA SER A 42 12.36 5.77 9.88
C SER A 42 13.03 6.30 8.60
N ALA A 43 13.58 7.52 8.67
CA ALA A 43 14.34 8.12 7.57
C ALA A 43 15.48 7.22 7.07
N ALA A 44 16.20 6.54 7.99
CA ALA A 44 17.26 5.61 7.63
C ALA A 44 16.74 4.38 6.87
N GLN A 45 15.53 3.88 7.18
CA GLN A 45 14.93 2.78 6.41
C GLN A 45 14.58 3.24 4.99
N ILE A 46 14.11 4.49 4.82
CA ILE A 46 13.79 5.06 3.50
C ILE A 46 15.05 5.16 2.66
N GLU A 47 16.09 5.84 3.20
CA GLU A 47 17.38 5.99 2.53
C GLU A 47 17.95 4.63 2.08
N MET A 48 17.99 3.66 3.00
CA MET A 48 18.54 2.33 2.68
C MET A 48 17.70 1.60 1.63
N ALA A 49 16.38 1.68 1.65
CA ALA A 49 15.53 0.99 0.68
C ALA A 49 15.69 1.60 -0.72
N VAL A 50 15.82 2.91 -0.81
CA VAL A 50 16.05 3.64 -2.08
C VAL A 50 17.46 3.33 -2.61
N ASP A 51 18.47 3.31 -1.76
CA ASP A 51 19.86 3.08 -2.18
C ASP A 51 20.10 1.66 -2.72
N VAL A 52 19.35 0.65 -2.24
CA VAL A 52 19.58 -0.75 -2.62
C VAL A 52 18.64 -1.25 -3.73
N SER A 53 17.73 -0.41 -4.23
CA SER A 53 16.74 -0.83 -5.23
C SER A 53 16.51 0.22 -6.31
N ASP A 54 16.44 -0.24 -7.57
CA ASP A 54 16.03 0.61 -8.70
C ASP A 54 14.49 0.68 -8.85
N LEU A 55 13.74 -0.04 -8.01
CA LEU A 55 12.27 0.00 -8.04
C LEU A 55 11.75 1.26 -7.35
N PRO A 56 10.66 1.87 -7.85
CA PRO A 56 10.01 2.99 -7.17
C PRO A 56 9.61 2.63 -5.74
N VAL A 57 10.04 3.42 -4.75
CA VAL A 57 9.72 3.23 -3.32
C VAL A 57 8.65 4.22 -2.92
N TYR A 58 7.50 3.70 -2.50
CA TYR A 58 6.38 4.45 -1.92
C TYR A 58 6.40 4.28 -0.42
N VAL A 59 6.39 5.37 0.32
CA VAL A 59 6.58 5.36 1.77
C VAL A 59 5.26 5.52 2.49
N MET A 60 4.98 4.65 3.47
CA MET A 60 3.81 4.78 4.31
C MET A 60 3.87 6.04 5.15
N LEU A 61 2.87 6.91 5.01
CA LEU A 61 2.66 8.12 5.80
C LEU A 61 1.49 7.88 6.76
N ARG A 62 1.76 7.23 7.89
CA ARG A 62 0.78 6.90 8.91
C ARG A 62 1.44 6.92 10.29
N PRO A 63 1.17 7.95 11.10
CA PRO A 63 1.95 8.21 12.33
C PRO A 63 1.69 7.20 13.46
N ARG A 64 0.56 6.52 13.46
CA ARG A 64 0.16 5.55 14.49
C ARG A 64 -0.81 4.49 13.98
N ALA A 65 -0.91 3.39 14.69
CA ALA A 65 -1.96 2.38 14.53
C ALA A 65 -3.35 2.92 14.94
N GLY A 66 -4.38 2.13 14.68
CA GLY A 66 -5.78 2.44 14.97
C GLY A 66 -6.49 3.13 13.81
N ASP A 67 -7.35 4.09 14.11
CA ASP A 67 -8.16 4.80 13.12
C ASP A 67 -7.33 5.75 12.24
N PHE A 68 -8.01 6.43 11.32
CA PHE A 68 -7.40 7.34 10.36
C PHE A 68 -7.83 8.81 10.58
N THR A 69 -8.32 9.13 11.80
CA THR A 69 -8.70 10.49 12.20
C THR A 69 -7.59 11.10 13.04
N TYR A 70 -6.85 12.02 12.47
CA TYR A 70 -5.63 12.57 13.07
C TYR A 70 -5.87 13.92 13.75
N ASN A 71 -5.22 14.11 14.90
CA ASN A 71 -5.20 15.40 15.57
C ASN A 71 -4.22 16.38 14.87
N ARG A 72 -4.23 17.64 15.33
CA ARG A 72 -3.41 18.71 14.71
C ARG A 72 -1.91 18.40 14.71
N LEU A 73 -1.38 17.79 15.78
CA LEU A 73 0.05 17.47 15.87
C LEU A 73 0.43 16.32 14.97
N GLU A 74 -0.42 15.28 14.88
CA GLU A 74 -0.23 14.17 13.95
C GLU A 74 -0.23 14.65 12.50
N LYS A 75 -1.19 15.50 12.12
CA LYS A 75 -1.24 16.12 10.79
C LYS A 75 0.01 16.95 10.48
N HIS A 76 0.46 17.75 11.43
CA HIS A 76 1.69 18.56 11.27
C HIS A 76 2.91 17.65 11.07
N MET A 77 3.05 16.59 11.87
CA MET A 77 4.14 15.61 11.72
C MET A 77 4.11 14.94 10.35
N MET A 78 2.94 14.53 9.87
CA MET A 78 2.78 13.93 8.54
C MET A 78 3.25 14.88 7.43
N LEU A 79 2.97 16.17 7.52
CA LEU A 79 3.43 17.15 6.52
C LEU A 79 4.95 17.36 6.55
N GLU A 80 5.57 17.39 7.73
CA GLU A 80 7.03 17.48 7.86
C GLU A 80 7.73 16.23 7.28
N GLU A 81 7.12 15.05 7.41
CA GLU A 81 7.64 13.80 6.86
C GLU A 81 7.68 13.80 5.33
N LEU A 82 6.78 14.49 4.63
CA LEU A 82 6.78 14.56 3.15
C LEU A 82 8.10 15.11 2.60
N LYS A 83 8.64 16.15 3.23
CA LYS A 83 9.94 16.68 2.84
C LYS A 83 11.06 15.68 3.04
N ILE A 84 11.04 14.98 4.17
CA ILE A 84 12.03 13.93 4.49
C ILE A 84 11.97 12.83 3.44
N PHE A 85 10.77 12.38 3.04
CA PHE A 85 10.61 11.34 2.03
C PHE A 85 11.17 11.76 0.68
N SER A 86 10.90 12.99 0.25
CA SER A 86 11.47 13.55 -0.99
C SER A 86 12.99 13.70 -0.89
N ASP A 87 13.52 14.22 0.20
CA ASP A 87 14.96 14.42 0.41
C ASP A 87 15.73 13.07 0.34
N TYR A 88 15.11 11.96 0.73
CA TYR A 88 15.69 10.60 0.66
C TYR A 88 15.29 9.82 -0.61
N GLY A 89 14.69 10.48 -1.60
CA GLY A 89 14.47 9.91 -2.93
C GLY A 89 13.26 8.97 -3.04
N ALA A 90 12.30 9.04 -2.13
CA ALA A 90 11.04 8.32 -2.29
C ALA A 90 10.33 8.74 -3.60
N SER A 91 9.70 7.77 -4.27
CA SER A 91 8.93 8.02 -5.50
C SER A 91 7.51 8.47 -5.21
N GLY A 92 7.00 8.19 -4.02
CA GLY A 92 5.64 8.55 -3.63
C GLY A 92 5.32 8.20 -2.19
N ILE A 93 4.07 8.43 -1.83
CA ILE A 93 3.53 8.17 -0.50
C ILE A 93 2.31 7.25 -0.56
N VAL A 94 2.09 6.54 0.54
CA VAL A 94 0.87 5.79 0.81
C VAL A 94 0.24 6.35 2.08
N PHE A 95 -0.93 6.96 1.98
CA PHE A 95 -1.54 7.67 3.10
C PHE A 95 -3.07 7.56 3.09
N GLY A 96 -3.71 8.06 4.11
CA GLY A 96 -5.16 8.22 4.14
C GLY A 96 -5.59 8.90 5.43
N ALA A 97 -6.49 9.87 5.32
CA ALA A 97 -7.03 10.62 6.44
C ALA A 97 -8.54 10.79 6.32
N LEU A 98 -9.23 10.58 7.42
CA LEU A 98 -10.68 10.69 7.53
C LEU A 98 -11.05 11.70 8.62
N ASP A 99 -12.23 12.30 8.46
CA ASP A 99 -12.87 13.10 9.51
C ASP A 99 -13.59 12.24 10.56
N GLY A 100 -14.15 12.85 11.59
CA GLY A 100 -14.92 12.17 12.63
C GLY A 100 -16.21 11.50 12.12
N GLY A 101 -16.67 11.82 10.92
CA GLY A 101 -17.80 11.20 10.23
C GLY A 101 -17.41 10.07 9.29
N ARG A 102 -16.13 9.72 9.26
CA ARG A 102 -15.52 8.76 8.31
C ARG A 102 -15.66 9.18 6.84
N ASN A 103 -15.70 10.47 6.55
CA ASN A 103 -15.49 10.98 5.20
C ASN A 103 -14.02 11.32 5.00
N ILE A 104 -13.61 11.53 3.75
CA ILE A 104 -12.28 12.09 3.48
C ILE A 104 -12.12 13.40 4.25
N ASP A 105 -11.04 13.56 5.01
CA ASP A 105 -10.63 14.84 5.61
C ASP A 105 -10.11 15.76 4.48
N ALA A 106 -11.05 16.37 3.75
CA ALA A 106 -10.78 17.03 2.48
C ALA A 106 -9.70 18.11 2.61
N ASP A 107 -9.80 18.97 3.64
CA ASP A 107 -8.84 20.07 3.86
C ASP A 107 -7.42 19.51 4.07
N PHE A 108 -7.29 18.42 4.80
CA PHE A 108 -5.97 17.82 5.07
C PHE A 108 -5.44 17.02 3.86
N VAL A 109 -6.30 16.27 3.18
CA VAL A 109 -5.89 15.51 1.98
C VAL A 109 -5.49 16.45 0.84
N GLU A 110 -6.19 17.57 0.65
CA GLU A 110 -5.81 18.60 -0.31
C GLU A 110 -4.43 19.19 0.02
N LEU A 111 -4.17 19.47 1.30
CA LEU A 111 -2.88 19.98 1.75
C LEU A 111 -1.75 18.97 1.52
N VAL A 112 -1.98 17.67 1.84
CA VAL A 112 -1.03 16.60 1.55
C VAL A 112 -0.77 16.51 0.04
N ALA A 113 -1.81 16.62 -0.79
CA ALA A 113 -1.69 16.57 -2.23
C ALA A 113 -0.85 17.74 -2.78
N GLN A 114 -1.06 18.94 -2.26
CA GLN A 114 -0.27 20.12 -2.64
C GLN A 114 1.21 19.95 -2.30
N PHE A 115 1.54 19.52 -1.07
CA PHE A 115 2.93 19.28 -0.67
C PHE A 115 3.55 18.12 -1.46
N SER A 116 2.80 17.04 -1.70
CA SER A 116 3.28 15.91 -2.49
C SER A 116 3.63 16.33 -3.92
N HIS A 117 2.78 17.15 -4.54
CA HIS A 117 3.05 17.72 -5.86
C HIS A 117 4.32 18.59 -5.84
N ASP A 118 4.47 19.48 -4.84
CA ASP A 118 5.63 20.38 -4.73
C ASP A 118 6.94 19.60 -4.53
N TYR A 119 6.87 18.43 -3.89
CA TYR A 119 8.02 17.54 -3.66
C TYR A 119 8.19 16.43 -4.71
N GLY A 120 7.31 16.38 -5.73
CA GLY A 120 7.38 15.37 -6.79
C GLY A 120 7.04 13.95 -6.34
N LEU A 121 6.21 13.82 -5.30
CA LEU A 121 5.78 12.54 -4.73
C LEU A 121 4.42 12.11 -5.33
N ALA A 122 4.37 10.92 -5.93
CA ALA A 122 3.11 10.30 -6.34
C ALA A 122 2.29 9.85 -5.11
N MET A 123 0.97 9.72 -5.26
CA MET A 123 0.08 9.48 -4.13
C MET A 123 -0.78 8.23 -4.29
N THR A 124 -0.77 7.37 -3.27
CA THR A 124 -1.71 6.26 -3.09
C THR A 124 -2.54 6.51 -1.83
N PHE A 125 -3.87 6.47 -1.94
CA PHE A 125 -4.75 6.48 -0.78
C PHE A 125 -4.96 5.05 -0.29
N HIS A 126 -4.51 4.77 0.94
CA HIS A 126 -4.51 3.42 1.49
C HIS A 126 -5.89 2.94 1.96
N ARG A 127 -5.95 1.81 2.64
CA ARG A 127 -7.19 1.14 3.08
C ARG A 127 -8.06 1.92 4.08
N ALA A 128 -7.72 3.15 4.47
CA ALA A 128 -8.67 4.06 5.08
C ALA A 128 -9.92 4.23 4.20
N PHE A 129 -9.76 4.10 2.88
CA PHE A 129 -10.86 4.10 1.91
C PHE A 129 -11.91 3.02 2.22
N ASP A 130 -11.48 1.83 2.66
CA ASP A 130 -12.40 0.73 3.01
C ASP A 130 -13.31 1.06 4.21
N THR A 131 -12.99 2.12 4.97
CA THR A 131 -13.78 2.56 6.13
C THR A 131 -14.60 3.83 5.87
N CYS A 132 -14.53 4.39 4.65
CA CYS A 132 -15.25 5.59 4.28
C CYS A 132 -16.76 5.38 4.35
N ALA A 133 -17.48 6.39 4.90
CA ALA A 133 -18.93 6.38 4.95
C ALA A 133 -19.56 6.59 3.57
N GLN A 134 -18.91 7.34 2.69
CA GLN A 134 -19.38 7.69 1.35
C GLN A 134 -18.29 7.43 0.28
N PRO A 135 -18.00 6.17 -0.06
CA PRO A 135 -16.87 5.82 -0.92
C PRO A 135 -16.96 6.40 -2.34
N LYS A 136 -18.15 6.58 -2.87
CA LYS A 136 -18.35 7.20 -4.20
C LYS A 136 -17.89 8.65 -4.22
N THR A 137 -18.30 9.42 -3.22
CA THR A 137 -17.89 10.82 -3.06
C THR A 137 -16.40 10.90 -2.73
N ALA A 138 -15.90 9.99 -1.90
CA ALA A 138 -14.49 9.89 -1.57
C ALA A 138 -13.62 9.71 -2.81
N MET A 139 -14.00 8.82 -3.73
CA MET A 139 -13.27 8.61 -4.98
C MET A 139 -13.22 9.88 -5.84
N GLU A 140 -14.32 10.60 -5.98
CA GLU A 140 -14.36 11.83 -6.79
C GLU A 140 -13.41 12.91 -6.20
N LEU A 141 -13.39 13.08 -4.88
CA LEU A 141 -12.46 13.99 -4.21
C LEU A 141 -10.99 13.56 -4.42
N LEU A 142 -10.69 12.27 -4.29
CA LEU A 142 -9.33 11.78 -4.51
C LEU A 142 -8.86 11.99 -5.96
N VAL A 143 -9.75 11.82 -6.94
CA VAL A 143 -9.48 12.16 -8.35
C VAL A 143 -9.22 13.67 -8.50
N GLU A 144 -10.04 14.52 -7.89
CA GLU A 144 -9.90 15.98 -7.94
C GLU A 144 -8.56 16.44 -7.34
N PHE A 145 -8.12 15.82 -6.23
CA PHE A 145 -6.85 16.12 -5.59
C PHE A 145 -5.62 15.48 -6.28
N GLY A 146 -5.82 14.79 -7.39
CA GLY A 146 -4.71 14.19 -8.15
C GLY A 146 -4.10 12.95 -7.50
N VAL A 147 -4.84 12.25 -6.63
CA VAL A 147 -4.42 10.95 -6.11
C VAL A 147 -4.43 9.94 -7.24
N GLU A 148 -3.34 9.23 -7.45
CA GLU A 148 -3.19 8.33 -8.59
C GLU A 148 -3.84 6.98 -8.36
N ARG A 149 -3.96 6.55 -7.09
CA ARG A 149 -4.30 5.17 -6.73
C ARG A 149 -5.10 5.08 -5.44
N ILE A 150 -6.06 4.16 -5.41
CA ILE A 150 -6.79 3.75 -4.20
C ILE A 150 -6.47 2.28 -3.93
N LEU A 151 -5.89 1.99 -2.76
CA LEU A 151 -5.70 0.64 -2.25
C LEU A 151 -6.94 0.20 -1.47
N THR A 152 -7.56 -0.89 -1.88
CA THR A 152 -8.83 -1.36 -1.29
C THR A 152 -8.94 -2.89 -1.30
N SER A 153 -9.71 -3.43 -0.38
CA SER A 153 -10.19 -4.80 -0.40
C SER A 153 -11.69 -4.91 -0.76
N GLY A 154 -12.30 -3.81 -1.23
CA GLY A 154 -13.72 -3.76 -1.54
C GLY A 154 -14.59 -3.74 -0.28
N PHE A 155 -14.17 -3.00 0.76
CA PHE A 155 -14.89 -2.83 2.04
C PHE A 155 -15.07 -4.14 2.83
N ALA A 156 -14.26 -5.14 2.55
CA ALA A 156 -14.32 -6.47 3.16
C ALA A 156 -12.97 -6.86 3.79
N PRO A 157 -12.90 -7.91 4.62
CA PRO A 157 -11.63 -8.38 5.19
C PRO A 157 -10.60 -8.76 4.13
N THR A 158 -11.06 -9.37 3.01
CA THR A 158 -10.20 -9.79 1.90
C THR A 158 -10.78 -9.34 0.55
N VAL A 159 -9.91 -9.27 -0.48
CA VAL A 159 -10.34 -8.97 -1.86
C VAL A 159 -11.30 -10.02 -2.42
N ALA A 160 -11.22 -11.27 -1.99
CA ALA A 160 -12.14 -12.32 -2.40
C ALA A 160 -13.57 -12.05 -1.91
N ASP A 161 -13.69 -11.58 -0.66
CA ASP A 161 -14.99 -11.23 -0.07
C ASP A 161 -15.55 -9.92 -0.65
N GLY A 162 -14.67 -8.99 -1.03
CA GLY A 162 -15.01 -7.67 -1.55
C GLY A 162 -15.13 -7.56 -3.08
N LEU A 163 -15.01 -8.67 -3.80
CA LEU A 163 -14.94 -8.69 -5.26
C LEU A 163 -16.07 -7.91 -5.98
N PRO A 164 -17.37 -8.01 -5.57
CA PRO A 164 -18.43 -7.23 -6.20
C PRO A 164 -18.22 -5.72 -6.08
N ALA A 165 -17.80 -5.24 -4.90
CA ALA A 165 -17.53 -3.84 -4.67
C ALA A 165 -16.29 -3.35 -5.44
N ILE A 166 -15.24 -4.18 -5.53
CA ILE A 166 -14.03 -3.89 -6.33
C ILE A 166 -14.44 -3.65 -7.79
N LYS A 167 -15.31 -4.51 -8.36
CA LYS A 167 -15.80 -4.33 -9.72
C LYS A 167 -16.53 -2.99 -9.89
N ASP A 168 -17.44 -2.65 -8.98
CA ASP A 168 -18.17 -1.38 -9.02
C ASP A 168 -17.21 -0.18 -8.92
N LEU A 169 -16.15 -0.29 -8.11
CA LEU A 169 -15.11 0.74 -8.00
C LEU A 169 -14.31 0.89 -9.30
N CYS A 170 -13.96 -0.21 -9.96
CA CYS A 170 -13.28 -0.17 -11.28
C CYS A 170 -14.16 0.50 -12.33
N ASP A 171 -15.47 0.17 -12.35
CA ASP A 171 -16.44 0.77 -13.26
C ASP A 171 -16.60 2.28 -12.99
N GLN A 172 -16.68 2.70 -11.72
CA GLN A 172 -16.74 4.12 -11.33
C GLN A 172 -15.44 4.87 -11.64
N ALA A 173 -14.29 4.27 -11.35
CA ALA A 173 -12.99 4.87 -11.60
C ALA A 173 -12.81 5.24 -13.09
N ALA A 174 -13.30 4.39 -13.99
CA ALA A 174 -13.30 4.59 -15.44
C ALA A 174 -11.91 5.05 -15.99
N GLY A 175 -10.83 4.58 -15.36
CA GLY A 175 -9.45 4.92 -15.71
C GLY A 175 -8.96 6.28 -15.22
N ARG A 176 -9.74 7.03 -14.44
CA ARG A 176 -9.32 8.33 -13.86
C ARG A 176 -8.42 8.18 -12.65
N ILE A 177 -8.52 7.05 -11.96
CA ILE A 177 -7.71 6.68 -10.80
C ILE A 177 -7.51 5.16 -10.83
N HIS A 178 -6.36 4.68 -10.41
CA HIS A 178 -6.08 3.24 -10.36
C HIS A 178 -6.72 2.60 -9.13
N ILE A 179 -7.46 1.50 -9.34
CA ILE A 179 -7.92 0.67 -8.22
C ILE A 179 -6.90 -0.45 -8.02
N GLN A 180 -6.27 -0.44 -6.85
CA GLN A 180 -5.29 -1.42 -6.44
C GLN A 180 -5.91 -2.40 -5.45
N ALA A 181 -5.87 -3.68 -5.77
CA ALA A 181 -6.37 -4.73 -4.88
C ALA A 181 -5.36 -5.02 -3.77
N GLY A 182 -5.80 -5.00 -2.50
CA GLY A 182 -4.98 -5.34 -1.34
C GLY A 182 -5.75 -6.06 -0.25
N SER A 183 -5.06 -6.85 0.55
CA SER A 183 -5.55 -7.81 1.54
C SER A 183 -6.01 -9.15 0.93
N GLY A 184 -5.17 -10.16 1.13
CA GLY A 184 -5.45 -11.52 0.64
C GLY A 184 -5.15 -11.73 -0.85
N VAL A 185 -4.44 -10.83 -1.50
CA VAL A 185 -3.99 -11.00 -2.89
C VAL A 185 -2.97 -12.14 -2.97
N SER A 186 -3.26 -13.07 -3.87
CA SER A 186 -2.41 -14.24 -4.17
C SER A 186 -2.75 -14.77 -5.57
N ALA A 187 -2.00 -15.73 -6.08
CA ALA A 187 -2.28 -16.38 -7.36
C ALA A 187 -3.70 -16.94 -7.47
N ALA A 188 -4.29 -17.39 -6.36
CA ALA A 188 -5.61 -18.03 -6.33
C ALA A 188 -6.77 -17.07 -6.66
N VAL A 189 -6.59 -15.76 -6.49
CA VAL A 189 -7.65 -14.74 -6.71
C VAL A 189 -7.40 -13.88 -7.96
N VAL A 190 -6.33 -14.16 -8.71
CA VAL A 190 -5.95 -13.38 -9.89
C VAL A 190 -7.04 -13.38 -10.94
N ASP A 191 -7.63 -14.55 -11.23
CA ASP A 191 -8.65 -14.69 -12.27
C ASP A 191 -9.86 -13.79 -12.01
N ASP A 192 -10.36 -13.80 -10.79
CA ASP A 192 -11.52 -13.04 -10.38
C ASP A 192 -11.21 -11.52 -10.36
N LEU A 193 -10.06 -11.14 -9.81
CA LEU A 193 -9.63 -9.73 -9.79
C LEU A 193 -9.38 -9.18 -11.19
N TRP A 194 -8.78 -9.98 -12.07
CA TRP A 194 -8.59 -9.59 -13.48
C TRP A 194 -9.92 -9.37 -14.19
N ALA A 195 -10.88 -10.30 -14.00
CA ALA A 195 -12.23 -10.19 -14.56
C ALA A 195 -13.01 -8.98 -13.99
N ALA A 196 -12.74 -8.57 -12.74
CA ALA A 196 -13.30 -7.37 -12.12
C ALA A 196 -12.67 -6.06 -12.63
N GLY A 197 -11.60 -6.11 -13.45
CA GLY A 197 -10.93 -4.95 -14.02
C GLY A 197 -9.65 -4.54 -13.30
N ILE A 198 -9.23 -5.26 -12.26
CA ILE A 198 -7.98 -4.96 -11.54
C ILE A 198 -6.77 -5.21 -12.44
N ARG A 199 -5.82 -4.27 -12.40
CA ARG A 199 -4.50 -4.34 -13.05
C ARG A 199 -3.37 -3.95 -12.09
N SER A 200 -3.68 -3.59 -10.86
CA SER A 200 -2.72 -3.25 -9.82
C SER A 200 -2.95 -4.12 -8.58
N TYR A 201 -1.91 -4.82 -8.16
CA TYR A 201 -1.95 -5.89 -7.16
C TYR A 201 -0.98 -5.57 -6.04
N HIS A 202 -1.47 -5.54 -4.80
CA HIS A 202 -0.67 -5.27 -3.60
C HIS A 202 -0.70 -6.46 -2.65
N CYS A 203 0.48 -6.90 -2.20
CA CYS A 203 0.60 -7.91 -1.17
C CYS A 203 1.89 -7.73 -0.36
N THR A 204 1.97 -8.41 0.78
CA THR A 204 3.18 -8.44 1.62
C THR A 204 4.11 -9.59 1.23
N ALA A 205 3.61 -10.63 0.57
CA ALA A 205 4.35 -11.84 0.18
C ALA A 205 5.25 -12.40 1.30
N ARG A 206 4.81 -12.30 2.57
CA ARG A 206 5.62 -12.68 3.73
C ARG A 206 5.19 -14.01 4.33
N THR A 207 6.13 -14.69 4.98
CA THR A 207 5.91 -15.92 5.76
C THR A 207 6.41 -15.71 7.17
N LYS A 208 5.63 -16.16 8.15
CA LYS A 208 6.00 -16.10 9.57
C LYS A 208 7.06 -17.17 9.85
N ILE A 209 8.17 -16.74 10.42
CA ILE A 209 9.21 -17.61 10.94
C ILE A 209 9.04 -17.65 12.45
N ALA A 210 8.76 -18.83 12.97
CA ALA A 210 8.57 -19.04 14.40
C ALA A 210 9.90 -18.94 15.15
N ALA A 211 9.83 -18.51 16.40
CA ALA A 211 10.93 -18.58 17.33
C ALA A 211 11.48 -20.01 17.40
N ARG A 212 12.76 -20.14 17.74
CA ARG A 212 13.38 -21.47 17.93
C ARG A 212 12.73 -22.18 19.10
N GLU A 213 12.23 -23.38 18.87
CA GLU A 213 11.60 -24.22 19.88
C GLU A 213 12.50 -24.40 21.12
N GLY A 214 11.93 -24.19 22.30
CA GLY A 214 12.63 -24.27 23.59
C GLY A 214 13.56 -23.08 23.90
N SER A 215 13.60 -22.05 23.07
CA SER A 215 14.40 -20.85 23.31
C SER A 215 13.85 -19.96 24.44
N VAL A 216 14.67 -19.08 24.95
CA VAL A 216 14.23 -18.07 25.94
C VAL A 216 13.26 -17.08 25.28
N GLU A 217 13.54 -16.72 24.06
CA GLU A 217 12.73 -15.79 23.27
C GLU A 217 11.32 -16.32 23.07
N GLU A 218 11.17 -17.61 22.71
CA GLU A 218 9.86 -18.27 22.59
C GLU A 218 9.07 -18.19 23.91
N ARG A 219 9.71 -18.53 25.04
CA ARG A 219 9.06 -18.50 26.36
C ARG A 219 8.62 -17.10 26.80
N LEU A 220 9.29 -16.06 26.31
CA LEU A 220 9.00 -14.67 26.62
C LEU A 220 8.08 -14.02 25.57
N GLY A 221 7.66 -14.76 24.53
CA GLY A 221 6.82 -14.24 23.46
C GLY A 221 7.55 -13.36 22.43
N PHE A 222 8.88 -13.49 22.37
CA PHE A 222 9.72 -12.85 21.36
C PHE A 222 10.20 -13.88 20.33
N GLY A 223 10.89 -13.41 19.28
CA GLY A 223 11.60 -14.29 18.35
C GLY A 223 10.80 -14.73 17.12
N ASP A 224 9.49 -14.62 17.12
CA ASP A 224 8.72 -14.71 15.88
C ASP A 224 9.00 -13.48 15.02
N TYR A 225 9.28 -13.70 13.74
CA TYR A 225 9.45 -12.60 12.79
C TYR A 225 8.85 -12.95 11.43
N TRP A 226 8.72 -11.95 10.57
CA TRP A 226 8.24 -12.14 9.21
C TRP A 226 9.39 -12.01 8.22
N SER A 227 9.45 -12.91 7.24
CA SER A 227 10.44 -12.87 6.17
C SER A 227 9.74 -12.84 4.81
N LEU A 228 10.37 -12.24 3.83
CA LEU A 228 9.92 -12.24 2.45
C LEU A 228 9.91 -13.69 1.91
N ASP A 229 8.83 -14.04 1.23
CA ASP A 229 8.65 -15.34 0.58
C ASP A 229 8.56 -15.12 -0.95
N THR A 230 9.69 -15.23 -1.60
CA THR A 230 9.83 -14.99 -3.05
C THR A 230 8.96 -15.94 -3.88
N LYS A 231 8.69 -17.17 -3.39
CA LYS A 231 7.80 -18.11 -4.07
C LYS A 231 6.36 -17.60 -4.20
N LYS A 232 5.89 -16.83 -3.23
CA LYS A 232 4.56 -16.20 -3.32
C LYS A 232 4.52 -15.14 -4.42
N ILE A 233 5.61 -14.40 -4.60
CA ILE A 233 5.76 -13.41 -5.67
C ILE A 233 5.82 -14.11 -7.03
N ASP A 234 6.65 -15.16 -7.17
CA ASP A 234 6.76 -15.93 -8.40
C ASP A 234 5.42 -16.54 -8.83
N ASN A 235 4.66 -17.10 -7.86
CA ASN A 235 3.34 -17.66 -8.11
C ASN A 235 2.34 -16.59 -8.57
N LEU A 236 2.32 -15.43 -7.91
CA LEU A 236 1.46 -14.31 -8.29
C LEU A 236 1.81 -13.81 -9.70
N ASN A 237 3.09 -13.61 -9.95
CA ASN A 237 3.59 -13.11 -11.23
C ASN A 237 3.26 -14.11 -12.35
N SER A 238 3.49 -15.41 -12.14
CA SER A 238 3.15 -16.45 -13.12
C SER A 238 1.65 -16.46 -13.46
N ALA A 239 0.78 -16.32 -12.46
CA ALA A 239 -0.66 -16.26 -12.68
C ALA A 239 -1.08 -15.02 -13.50
N LEU A 240 -0.42 -13.87 -13.27
CA LEU A 240 -0.68 -12.63 -13.99
C LEU A 240 -0.16 -12.69 -15.45
N TRP A 241 1.02 -13.26 -15.68
CA TRP A 241 1.55 -13.44 -17.03
C TRP A 241 0.66 -14.31 -17.90
N CYS A 242 -0.02 -15.32 -17.33
CA CYS A 242 -1.01 -16.13 -18.05
C CYS A 242 -2.22 -15.31 -18.54
N LYS A 243 -2.44 -14.08 -18.06
CA LYS A 243 -3.53 -13.21 -18.51
C LYS A 243 -3.16 -12.37 -19.73
N LEU A 244 -1.88 -12.32 -20.08
CA LEU A 244 -1.38 -11.55 -21.23
C LEU A 244 -1.21 -12.38 -22.50
N ILE A 245 -1.38 -13.71 -22.37
CA ILE A 245 -1.27 -14.69 -23.46
C ILE A 245 -2.66 -15.08 -23.93
#